data_f16143aa56fa98e1253c32d403f11115
#
_entry.id   f16143aa56fa98e1253c32d403f11115
#
_cell.length_a   1.000
_cell.length_b   1.000
_cell.length_c   1.000
_cell.angle_alpha   90.00
_cell.angle_beta   90.00
_cell.angle_gamma   90.00
#
_symmetry.space_group_name_H-M   'P 1'
#
loop_
_entity.id
_entity.type
_entity.pdbx_description
1 polymer ?
#
loop_
_entity_poly.entity_id
_entity_poly.type
_entity_poly.pdbx_seq_one_letter_code
_entity_poly.pdbx_strand_id
1 'polypeptide(L)'
;MKQNTMNNTKPILWTEFQTQLSPHFTLREFIVSGVALRRHIDNTPADPAVVDRLRLLAEKVLEPLRCHFGVIRITSGYRCPRLNAAVGGRPASQHLRGEAADIHISSVEVGE
;
A
#
# COMPACT_ATOMS: atom_id res chain seq x y z
N MET A 1 13.27 -17.56 21.87
CA MET A 1 13.27 -17.20 21.30
C MET A 1 13.13 -16.98 21.03
N LYS A 2 12.83 -16.81 21.15
CA LYS A 2 12.63 -16.52 20.66
C LYS A 2 12.36 -16.02 20.19
N GLN A 3 12.18 -15.95 20.20
CA GLN A 3 11.80 -15.49 19.61
C GLN A 3 11.12 -15.22 19.04
N ASN A 4 10.94 -14.93 19.02
CA ASN A 4 10.07 -15.01 18.16
C ASN A 4 8.72 -14.84 18.38
N THR A 5 8.37 -15.19 19.24
CA THR A 5 6.97 -15.12 19.51
C THR A 5 6.51 -13.76 19.85
N MET A 6 7.31 -13.03 20.48
CA MET A 6 6.90 -11.69 20.81
C MET A 6 6.65 -10.91 19.58
N ASN A 7 7.16 -11.33 18.49
CA ASN A 7 6.92 -10.64 17.25
C ASN A 7 5.49 -10.74 16.82
N ASN A 8 4.76 -11.68 17.36
CA ASN A 8 3.37 -11.83 17.00
C ASN A 8 2.53 -10.63 17.38
N THR A 9 3.00 -9.87 18.34
CA THR A 9 2.24 -8.71 18.77
C THR A 9 2.52 -7.51 17.91
N LYS A 10 3.49 -7.60 17.06
CA LYS A 10 3.81 -6.48 16.22
C LYS A 10 3.01 -6.52 14.94
N PRO A 11 2.68 -5.38 14.38
CA PRO A 11 1.94 -5.36 13.11
C PRO A 11 2.80 -6.02 12.05
N ILE A 12 3.58 -5.31 11.33
CA ILE A 12 4.39 -5.86 10.25
C ILE A 12 5.85 -5.60 10.55
N LEU A 13 6.66 -6.65 10.49
CA LEU A 13 8.09 -6.48 10.69
C LEU A 13 8.69 -5.75 9.52
N TRP A 14 9.84 -5.15 9.76
CA TRP A 14 10.54 -4.41 8.74
C TRP A 14 10.72 -5.23 7.46
N THR A 15 11.07 -6.51 7.60
CA THR A 15 11.26 -7.36 6.43
C THR A 15 9.96 -7.59 5.69
N GLU A 16 8.86 -7.68 6.42
CA GLU A 16 7.56 -7.89 5.80
C GLU A 16 7.07 -6.63 5.12
N PHE A 17 7.45 -5.47 5.65
CA PHE A 17 7.10 -4.22 5.04
C PHE A 17 7.62 -4.12 3.61
N GLN A 18 8.73 -4.78 3.33
CA GLN A 18 9.31 -4.80 2.00
C GLN A 18 8.88 -6.01 1.18
N THR A 19 7.84 -6.68 1.63
CA THR A 19 7.33 -7.86 0.94
C THR A 19 6.93 -7.52 -0.50
N GLN A 20 7.37 -8.37 -1.40
CA GLN A 20 7.00 -8.24 -2.79
C GLN A 20 5.57 -8.75 -2.97
N LEU A 21 4.69 -7.92 -3.51
CA LEU A 21 3.31 -8.32 -3.77
C LEU A 21 3.14 -8.85 -5.19
N SER A 22 3.91 -8.32 -6.11
CA SER A 22 3.87 -8.73 -7.50
C SER A 22 5.22 -8.37 -8.10
N PRO A 23 5.51 -8.74 -9.35
CA PRO A 23 6.85 -8.49 -9.92
C PRO A 23 7.34 -7.05 -9.80
N HIS A 24 6.45 -6.06 -9.81
CA HIS A 24 6.88 -4.67 -9.82
C HIS A 24 6.38 -3.84 -8.64
N PHE A 25 5.65 -4.46 -7.70
CA PHE A 25 5.06 -3.70 -6.60
C PHE A 25 5.34 -4.36 -5.26
N THR A 26 5.74 -3.54 -4.28
CA THR A 26 5.98 -4.00 -2.92
C THR A 26 4.92 -3.47 -1.99
N LEU A 27 4.74 -4.14 -0.85
CA LEU A 27 3.80 -3.69 0.15
C LEU A 27 4.11 -2.28 0.63
N ARG A 28 5.39 -1.96 0.75
CA ARG A 28 5.80 -0.65 1.22
C ARG A 28 5.21 0.47 0.37
N GLU A 29 5.13 0.28 -0.93
CA GLU A 29 4.61 1.32 -1.82
C GLU A 29 3.16 1.66 -1.53
N PHE A 30 2.40 0.70 -1.00
CA PHE A 30 0.99 0.92 -0.67
C PHE A 30 0.80 1.53 0.70
N ILE A 31 1.80 1.51 1.56
CA ILE A 31 1.69 1.92 2.95
C ILE A 31 2.30 3.29 3.22
N VAL A 32 3.34 3.64 2.51
CA VAL A 32 4.05 4.90 2.74
C VAL A 32 3.14 6.09 2.48
N SER A 33 3.14 7.03 3.40
CA SER A 33 2.34 8.24 3.32
C SER A 33 3.08 9.39 3.99
N GLY A 34 3.21 10.50 3.27
CA GLY A 34 3.83 11.69 3.84
C GLY A 34 3.03 12.25 5.02
N VAL A 35 1.69 12.18 4.92
CA VAL A 35 0.85 12.65 6.01
C VAL A 35 1.04 11.78 7.25
N ALA A 36 1.08 10.45 7.05
CA ALA A 36 1.28 9.54 8.17
C ALA A 36 2.61 9.82 8.85
N LEU A 37 3.66 10.07 8.07
CA LEU A 37 4.97 10.37 8.64
C LEU A 37 4.94 11.67 9.45
N ARG A 38 4.35 12.72 8.88
CA ARG A 38 4.32 14.01 9.58
C ARG A 38 3.48 13.98 10.83
N ARG A 39 2.43 13.18 10.84
CA ARG A 39 1.50 13.12 11.97
C ARG A 39 1.76 11.95 12.89
N HIS A 40 2.82 11.19 12.64
CA HIS A 40 3.18 10.05 13.48
C HIS A 40 2.05 9.03 13.56
N ILE A 41 1.43 8.77 12.42
CA ILE A 41 0.37 7.75 12.31
C ILE A 41 0.99 6.46 11.81
N ASP A 42 0.76 5.37 12.53
CA ASP A 42 1.20 4.06 12.08
C ASP A 42 0.18 3.55 11.06
N ASN A 43 0.56 3.52 9.81
CA ASN A 43 -0.33 3.11 8.72
C ASN A 43 -0.14 1.65 8.33
N THR A 44 0.43 0.84 9.22
CA THR A 44 0.64 -0.57 8.93
C THR A 44 -0.68 -1.31 9.04
N PRO A 45 -1.04 -2.13 8.03
CA PRO A 45 -2.29 -2.89 8.11
C PRO A 45 -2.22 -3.90 9.26
N ALA A 46 -3.25 -3.91 10.08
CA ALA A 46 -3.34 -4.88 11.16
C ALA A 46 -3.98 -6.19 10.70
N ASP A 47 -4.75 -6.13 9.63
CA ASP A 47 -5.51 -7.27 9.13
C ASP A 47 -4.80 -7.88 7.91
N PRO A 48 -4.39 -9.14 7.99
CA PRO A 48 -3.73 -9.79 6.85
C PRO A 48 -4.58 -9.79 5.59
N ALA A 49 -5.89 -9.75 5.73
CA ALA A 49 -6.77 -9.72 4.56
C ALA A 49 -6.55 -8.46 3.74
N VAL A 50 -6.14 -7.36 4.36
CA VAL A 50 -5.81 -6.14 3.63
C VAL A 50 -4.62 -6.40 2.71
N VAL A 51 -3.60 -7.06 3.22
CA VAL A 51 -2.41 -7.38 2.42
C VAL A 51 -2.79 -8.26 1.24
N ASP A 52 -3.67 -9.24 1.47
CA ASP A 52 -4.12 -10.12 0.39
C ASP A 52 -4.86 -9.33 -0.70
N ARG A 53 -5.68 -8.38 -0.28
CA ARG A 53 -6.40 -7.55 -1.25
C ARG A 53 -5.46 -6.63 -2.02
N LEU A 54 -4.44 -6.10 -1.35
CA LEU A 54 -3.43 -5.29 -2.03
C LEU A 54 -2.66 -6.13 -3.05
N ARG A 55 -2.38 -7.39 -2.71
CA ARG A 55 -1.72 -8.30 -3.65
C ARG A 55 -2.59 -8.52 -4.87
N LEU A 56 -3.88 -8.75 -4.68
CA LEU A 56 -4.79 -8.93 -5.81
C LEU A 56 -4.85 -7.67 -6.66
N LEU A 57 -4.90 -6.51 -6.04
CA LEU A 57 -4.92 -5.24 -6.76
C LEU A 57 -3.65 -5.11 -7.61
N ALA A 58 -2.51 -5.42 -7.03
CA ALA A 58 -1.25 -5.34 -7.75
C ALA A 58 -1.23 -6.30 -8.93
N GLU A 59 -1.57 -7.56 -8.70
CA GLU A 59 -1.49 -8.59 -9.72
C GLU A 59 -2.52 -8.43 -10.83
N LYS A 60 -3.74 -8.08 -10.46
CA LYS A 60 -4.85 -8.10 -11.42
C LYS A 60 -5.09 -6.77 -12.11
N VAL A 61 -4.65 -5.68 -11.51
CA VAL A 61 -4.91 -4.35 -12.05
C VAL A 61 -3.62 -3.61 -12.37
N LEU A 62 -2.73 -3.49 -11.40
CA LEU A 62 -1.56 -2.62 -11.57
C LEU A 62 -0.50 -3.22 -12.47
N GLU A 63 -0.27 -4.53 -12.40
CA GLU A 63 0.71 -5.14 -13.30
C GLU A 63 0.31 -5.01 -14.76
N PRO A 64 -0.95 -5.31 -15.15
CA PRO A 64 -1.36 -5.07 -16.53
C PRO A 64 -1.23 -3.61 -16.95
N LEU A 65 -1.56 -2.67 -16.06
CA LEU A 65 -1.41 -1.26 -16.39
C LEU A 65 0.07 -0.90 -16.57
N ARG A 66 0.91 -1.44 -15.72
CA ARG A 66 2.34 -1.18 -15.82
C ARG A 66 2.91 -1.75 -17.10
N CYS A 67 2.44 -2.91 -17.50
CA CYS A 67 2.87 -3.53 -18.75
C CYS A 67 2.50 -2.64 -19.94
N HIS A 68 1.36 -2.01 -19.86
CA HIS A 68 0.86 -1.19 -20.97
C HIS A 68 1.46 0.22 -20.98
N PHE A 69 1.56 0.86 -19.81
CA PHE A 69 1.94 2.26 -19.73
C PHE A 69 3.36 2.51 -19.24
N GLY A 70 4.08 1.49 -18.79
CA GLY A 70 5.41 1.69 -18.24
C GLY A 70 5.35 1.95 -16.74
N VAL A 71 6.36 2.60 -16.21
CA VAL A 71 6.50 2.76 -14.77
C VAL A 71 5.30 3.47 -14.15
N ILE A 72 4.78 2.86 -13.09
CA ILE A 72 3.66 3.41 -12.31
C ILE A 72 4.14 3.63 -10.89
N ARG A 73 3.88 4.83 -10.36
CA ARG A 73 4.15 5.14 -8.97
C ARG A 73 2.84 5.20 -8.20
N ILE A 74 2.79 4.55 -7.06
CA ILE A 74 1.62 4.58 -6.20
C ILE A 74 1.74 5.81 -5.30
N THR A 75 0.76 6.69 -5.37
CA THR A 75 0.76 7.91 -4.57
C THR A 75 -0.09 7.77 -3.32
N SER A 76 -1.06 6.86 -3.30
CA SER A 76 -1.84 6.55 -2.12
C SER A 76 -2.39 5.15 -2.26
N GLY A 77 -2.07 4.29 -1.32
CA GLY A 77 -2.59 2.92 -1.32
C GLY A 77 -3.47 2.71 -0.12
N TYR A 78 -3.06 1.80 0.78
CA TYR A 78 -3.82 1.53 1.99
C TYR A 78 -3.82 2.75 2.92
N ARG A 79 -4.94 2.98 3.57
CA ARG A 79 -5.06 3.97 4.64
C ARG A 79 -5.74 3.32 5.84
N CYS A 80 -5.09 3.38 7.01
CA CYS A 80 -5.75 2.99 8.24
C CYS A 80 -6.84 4.03 8.54
N PRO A 81 -7.81 3.71 9.43
CA PRO A 81 -8.89 4.66 9.72
C PRO A 81 -8.41 6.03 10.15
N ARG A 82 -7.37 6.07 10.97
CA ARG A 82 -6.86 7.32 11.48
C ARG A 82 -6.26 8.17 10.36
N LEU A 83 -5.50 7.54 9.47
CA LEU A 83 -4.92 8.26 8.34
C LEU A 83 -6.01 8.72 7.39
N ASN A 84 -7.00 7.87 7.14
CA ASN A 84 -8.10 8.22 6.26
C ASN A 84 -8.82 9.46 6.76
N ALA A 85 -9.06 9.54 8.06
CA ALA A 85 -9.69 10.72 8.65
C ALA A 85 -8.79 11.95 8.49
N ALA A 86 -7.49 11.77 8.69
CA ALA A 86 -6.54 12.89 8.63
C ALA A 86 -6.47 13.51 7.24
N VAL A 87 -6.68 12.71 6.18
CA VAL A 87 -6.64 13.23 4.82
C VAL A 87 -8.01 13.56 4.27
N GLY A 88 -9.05 13.48 5.10
CA GLY A 88 -10.40 13.82 4.68
C GLY A 88 -11.06 12.77 3.80
N GLY A 89 -10.64 11.53 3.91
CA GLY A 89 -11.24 10.46 3.14
C GLY A 89 -12.60 10.07 3.67
N ARG A 90 -13.40 9.42 2.84
CA ARG A 90 -14.72 9.00 3.24
C ARG A 90 -14.63 7.81 4.19
N PRO A 91 -15.55 7.71 5.16
CA PRO A 91 -15.52 6.59 6.12
C PRO A 91 -15.60 5.21 5.48
N ALA A 92 -16.22 5.12 4.29
CA ALA A 92 -16.35 3.85 3.60
C ALA A 92 -15.38 3.72 2.43
N SER A 93 -14.28 4.47 2.45
CA SER A 93 -13.32 4.45 1.35
C SER A 93 -12.72 3.06 1.14
N GLN A 94 -12.57 2.69 -0.11
CA GLN A 94 -11.93 1.42 -0.45
C GLN A 94 -10.45 1.40 -0.10
N HIS A 95 -9.82 2.56 0.09
CA HIS A 95 -8.44 2.62 0.58
C HIS A 95 -8.30 1.98 1.95
N LEU A 96 -9.36 2.01 2.77
CA LEU A 96 -9.34 1.40 4.09
C LEU A 96 -9.27 -0.12 4.03
N ARG A 97 -9.68 -0.71 2.92
CA ARG A 97 -9.74 -2.16 2.80
C ARG A 97 -8.63 -2.75 1.93
N GLY A 98 -7.76 -1.89 1.39
CA GLY A 98 -6.73 -2.37 0.50
C GLY A 98 -7.25 -2.66 -0.89
N GLU A 99 -8.31 -1.99 -1.29
CA GLU A 99 -8.96 -2.23 -2.58
C GLU A 99 -8.82 -1.07 -3.56
N ALA A 100 -8.01 -0.08 -3.23
CA ALA A 100 -7.85 1.08 -4.09
C ALA A 100 -6.42 1.58 -4.03
N ALA A 101 -5.99 2.21 -5.11
CA ALA A 101 -4.72 2.90 -5.16
C ALA A 101 -4.83 4.07 -6.11
N ASP A 102 -4.27 5.20 -5.69
CA ASP A 102 -4.08 6.34 -6.57
C ASP A 102 -2.69 6.21 -7.17
N ILE A 103 -2.58 6.45 -8.46
CA ILE A 103 -1.33 6.20 -9.17
C ILE A 103 -0.94 7.38 -10.02
N HIS A 104 0.36 7.42 -10.34
CA HIS A 104 0.90 8.38 -11.28
C HIS A 104 1.67 7.61 -12.36
N ILE A 105 1.37 7.90 -13.61
CA ILE A 105 2.03 7.26 -14.74
C ILE A 105 2.90 8.32 -15.42
N SER A 106 4.18 8.23 -15.19
CA SER A 106 5.07 9.26 -15.67
C SER A 106 5.46 9.10 -17.14
N SER A 107 5.31 7.90 -17.67
CA SER A 107 5.72 7.69 -19.04
C SER A 107 4.76 8.26 -20.07
N VAL A 108 3.63 8.74 -19.60
CA VAL A 108 2.63 9.29 -20.51
C VAL A 108 3.19 10.39 -21.38
N GLU A 109 3.99 11.21 -20.77
CA GLU A 109 4.49 12.36 -21.50
C GLU A 109 5.43 11.96 -22.61
N VAL A 110 5.90 10.78 -22.56
CA VAL A 110 6.81 10.34 -23.56
C VAL A 110 6.11 10.07 -24.84
N GLY A 111 4.89 9.77 -24.66
CA GLY A 111 4.23 9.45 -25.85
C GLY A 111 4.41 10.54 -26.74
N GLU A 112 4.90 10.81 -26.89
CA GLU A 112 5.14 11.82 -27.50
C GLU A 112 5.96 11.73 -28.22
#